data_3998edf4376664608d0f58929cbd2ad3
#
_entry.id   3998edf4376664608d0f58929cbd2ad3
#
_cell.length_a   1.000
_cell.length_b   1.000
_cell.length_c   1.000
_cell.angle_alpha   90.00
_cell.angle_beta   90.00
_cell.angle_gamma   90.00
#
_symmetry.space_group_name_H-M   'P 1'
#
loop_
_entity.id
_entity.type
_entity.pdbx_description
1 polymer ?
#
loop_
_entity_poly.entity_id
_entity_poly.type
_entity_poly.pdbx_seq_one_letter_code
_entity_poly.pdbx_strand_id
1 'polypeptide(L)'
;MCSSDLVLREAKVLGFSDFQIARFVLSPEGNMEKENLMVRARRKELGILPAVKRINTVASEHPELTNYLYMTYAVQGYDVNYYKNEKSVVVLGSGAYRIGSSVEFDWCSVNAIQTARKLGYKSIMINYNPETVSTDYDMCDRLYFDELSFERVLDVIDLEQPRGVIVSVGGQIPNNLEIGRAHV
;
A
#
# COMPACT_ATOMS: atom_id res chain seq x y z
N MET A 1 -18.00 -10.58 -21.11
CA MET A 1 -16.62 -10.34 -20.58
C MET A 1 -15.67 -10.75 -21.70
N CYS A 2 -14.79 -9.87 -22.15
CA CYS A 2 -13.81 -10.22 -23.20
C CYS A 2 -12.76 -11.20 -22.62
N SER A 3 -12.16 -12.06 -23.42
CA SER A 3 -11.14 -13.03 -22.94
C SER A 3 -9.95 -12.32 -22.28
N SER A 4 -9.59 -11.12 -22.75
CA SER A 4 -8.55 -10.28 -22.15
C SER A 4 -8.85 -9.83 -20.71
N ASP A 5 -10.12 -9.63 -20.37
CA ASP A 5 -10.55 -9.18 -19.03
C ASP A 5 -10.40 -10.30 -18.01
N LEU A 6 -10.68 -11.54 -18.43
CA LEU A 6 -10.47 -12.74 -17.59
C LEU A 6 -8.98 -12.96 -17.33
N VAL A 7 -8.15 -12.84 -18.36
CA VAL A 7 -6.69 -12.98 -18.24
C VAL A 7 -6.10 -11.92 -17.29
N LEU A 8 -6.57 -10.67 -17.36
CA LEU A 8 -6.10 -9.62 -16.46
C LEU A 8 -6.46 -9.94 -15.00
N ARG A 9 -7.69 -10.41 -14.75
CA ARG A 9 -8.11 -10.83 -13.40
C ARG A 9 -7.28 -11.98 -12.87
N GLU A 10 -7.05 -12.99 -13.70
CA GLU A 10 -6.24 -14.15 -13.36
C GLU A 10 -4.79 -13.76 -13.05
N ALA A 11 -4.19 -12.91 -13.87
CA ALA A 11 -2.85 -12.37 -13.62
C ALA A 11 -2.75 -11.66 -12.25
N LYS A 12 -3.75 -10.85 -11.89
CA LYS A 12 -3.77 -10.19 -10.58
C LYS A 12 -3.91 -11.19 -9.43
N VAL A 13 -4.74 -12.23 -9.57
CA VAL A 13 -4.89 -13.29 -8.57
C VAL A 13 -3.59 -14.09 -8.40
N LEU A 14 -2.86 -14.32 -9.50
CA LEU A 14 -1.55 -14.97 -9.48
C LEU A 14 -0.41 -14.08 -8.94
N GLY A 15 -0.69 -12.81 -8.62
CA GLY A 15 0.26 -11.90 -7.98
C GLY A 15 1.08 -11.03 -8.93
N PHE A 16 0.77 -11.00 -10.23
CA PHE A 16 1.44 -10.07 -11.14
C PHE A 16 1.07 -8.63 -10.84
N SER A 17 2.07 -7.76 -10.68
CA SER A 17 1.86 -6.33 -10.51
C SER A 17 1.41 -5.66 -11.81
N ASP A 18 0.78 -4.48 -11.70
CA ASP A 18 0.42 -3.67 -12.88
C ASP A 18 1.65 -3.36 -13.73
N PHE A 19 2.81 -3.12 -13.08
CA PHE A 19 4.09 -2.92 -13.74
C PHE A 19 4.57 -4.14 -14.54
N GLN A 20 4.48 -5.34 -13.96
CA GLN A 20 4.85 -6.58 -14.67
C GLN A 20 3.94 -6.84 -15.86
N ILE A 21 2.63 -6.63 -15.69
CA ILE A 21 1.65 -6.79 -16.77
C ILE A 21 1.94 -5.77 -17.89
N ALA A 22 2.18 -4.51 -17.56
CA ALA A 22 2.56 -3.48 -18.53
C ALA A 22 3.80 -3.90 -19.32
N ARG A 23 4.85 -4.33 -18.62
CA ARG A 23 6.12 -4.74 -19.23
C ARG A 23 5.98 -5.91 -20.21
N PHE A 24 5.16 -6.91 -19.88
CA PHE A 24 5.03 -8.10 -20.70
C PHE A 24 3.99 -7.99 -21.82
N VAL A 25 3.00 -7.11 -21.67
CA VAL A 25 1.85 -7.04 -22.58
C VAL A 25 1.90 -5.82 -23.50
N LEU A 26 2.33 -4.65 -22.98
CA LEU A 26 2.20 -3.40 -23.73
C LEU A 26 3.43 -3.05 -24.57
N SER A 27 4.61 -3.18 -24.11
CA SER A 27 5.88 -3.12 -24.87
C SER A 27 7.08 -2.87 -23.94
N PRO A 28 8.23 -3.49 -24.15
CA PRO A 28 9.44 -3.21 -23.39
C PRO A 28 10.11 -1.87 -23.74
N GLU A 29 9.72 -1.19 -24.84
CA GLU A 29 10.33 0.06 -25.32
C GLU A 29 9.54 1.32 -24.96
N GLY A 30 8.37 1.18 -24.29
CA GLY A 30 7.51 2.30 -23.93
C GLY A 30 7.90 3.01 -22.63
N ASN A 31 7.14 4.06 -22.30
CA ASN A 31 7.22 4.73 -21.00
C ASN A 31 6.52 3.85 -19.95
N MET A 32 7.31 3.10 -19.19
CA MET A 32 6.82 2.12 -18.21
C MET A 32 5.87 2.70 -17.15
N GLU A 33 6.03 3.98 -16.80
CA GLU A 33 5.14 4.63 -15.82
C GLU A 33 3.75 4.87 -16.42
N LYS A 34 3.71 5.38 -17.64
CA LYS A 34 2.45 5.59 -18.36
C LYS A 34 1.73 4.27 -18.60
N GLU A 35 2.46 3.24 -19.01
CA GLU A 35 1.91 1.92 -19.27
C GLU A 35 1.37 1.25 -17.99
N ASN A 36 2.09 1.40 -16.88
CA ASN A 36 1.62 0.96 -15.57
C ASN A 36 0.29 1.62 -15.18
N LEU A 37 0.16 2.94 -15.38
CA LEU A 37 -1.08 3.66 -15.15
C LEU A 37 -2.22 3.22 -16.10
N MET A 38 -1.90 2.86 -17.35
CA MET A 38 -2.89 2.33 -18.29
C MET A 38 -3.45 0.97 -17.80
N VAL A 39 -2.59 0.06 -17.34
CA VAL A 39 -3.03 -1.22 -16.76
C VAL A 39 -3.89 -0.97 -15.52
N ARG A 40 -3.45 -0.07 -14.63
CA ARG A 40 -4.22 0.34 -13.44
C ARG A 40 -5.61 0.88 -13.82
N ALA A 41 -5.68 1.81 -14.77
CA ALA A 41 -6.95 2.37 -15.21
C ALA A 41 -7.87 1.27 -15.75
N ARG A 42 -7.35 0.40 -16.60
CA ARG A 42 -8.12 -0.71 -17.17
C ARG A 42 -8.64 -1.67 -16.11
N ARG A 43 -7.83 -2.06 -15.12
CA ARG A 43 -8.30 -2.96 -14.07
C ARG A 43 -9.36 -2.30 -13.18
N LYS A 44 -9.26 -0.98 -12.91
CA LYS A 44 -10.28 -0.22 -12.16
C LYS A 44 -11.61 -0.16 -12.93
N GLU A 45 -11.60 0.10 -14.24
CA GLU A 45 -12.78 0.06 -15.10
C GLU A 45 -13.47 -1.30 -15.05
N LEU A 46 -12.71 -2.38 -14.99
CA LEU A 46 -13.22 -3.76 -14.92
C LEU A 46 -13.63 -4.19 -13.50
N GLY A 47 -13.50 -3.30 -12.51
CA GLY A 47 -13.78 -3.63 -11.12
C GLY A 47 -12.83 -4.67 -10.53
N ILE A 48 -11.61 -4.79 -11.08
CA ILE A 48 -10.54 -5.64 -10.55
C ILE A 48 -9.79 -4.84 -9.49
N LEU A 49 -10.32 -4.84 -8.27
CA LEU A 49 -9.77 -4.12 -7.13
C LEU A 49 -9.28 -5.09 -6.07
N PRO A 50 -8.20 -4.77 -5.34
CA PRO A 50 -7.77 -5.62 -4.25
C PRO A 50 -8.76 -5.55 -3.09
N ALA A 51 -8.98 -6.68 -2.44
CA ALA A 51 -9.62 -6.75 -1.14
C ALA A 51 -8.61 -6.36 -0.04
N VAL A 52 -9.10 -5.79 1.05
CA VAL A 52 -8.28 -5.51 2.25
C VAL A 52 -8.71 -6.43 3.37
N LYS A 53 -7.78 -7.21 3.85
CA LYS A 53 -8.01 -8.21 4.88
C LYS A 53 -7.18 -7.93 6.11
N ARG A 54 -7.70 -8.32 7.26
CA ARG A 54 -7.02 -8.21 8.54
C ARG A 54 -6.10 -9.43 8.73
N ILE A 55 -4.89 -9.18 9.21
CA ILE A 55 -3.97 -10.26 9.59
C ILE A 55 -4.41 -10.79 10.94
N ASN A 56 -4.73 -12.08 10.99
CA ASN A 56 -5.07 -12.75 12.23
C ASN A 56 -3.79 -13.33 12.86
N THR A 57 -3.43 -12.84 14.05
CA THR A 57 -2.21 -13.24 14.77
C THR A 57 -2.45 -14.35 15.78
N VAL A 58 -3.71 -14.76 16.01
CA VAL A 58 -4.12 -15.80 16.97
C VAL A 58 -4.76 -17.02 16.32
N ALA A 59 -4.39 -17.32 15.08
CA ALA A 59 -4.86 -18.49 14.31
C ALA A 59 -6.39 -18.64 14.26
N SER A 60 -7.12 -17.53 14.29
CA SER A 60 -8.60 -17.47 14.31
C SER A 60 -9.26 -18.09 15.54
N GLU A 61 -8.54 -18.33 16.61
CA GLU A 61 -9.11 -18.82 17.87
C GLU A 61 -10.04 -17.79 18.55
N HIS A 62 -9.77 -16.49 18.32
CA HIS A 62 -10.60 -15.38 18.78
C HIS A 62 -10.78 -14.35 17.67
N PRO A 63 -11.90 -13.58 17.68
CA PRO A 63 -12.05 -12.42 16.81
C PRO A 63 -10.93 -11.41 17.09
N GLU A 64 -10.11 -11.15 16.10
CA GLU A 64 -8.99 -10.23 16.24
C GLU A 64 -9.35 -8.84 15.73
N LEU A 65 -9.01 -7.83 16.53
CA LEU A 65 -9.22 -6.42 16.22
C LEU A 65 -7.90 -5.69 15.97
N THR A 66 -6.88 -6.41 15.47
CA THR A 66 -5.61 -5.78 15.13
C THR A 66 -5.77 -4.72 14.05
N ASN A 67 -4.86 -3.77 14.05
CA ASN A 67 -4.74 -2.76 13.00
C ASN A 67 -3.94 -3.24 11.79
N TYR A 68 -3.52 -4.53 11.77
CA TYR A 68 -2.70 -5.14 10.72
C TYR A 68 -3.54 -5.55 9.52
N LEU A 69 -3.24 -4.98 8.37
CA LEU A 69 -3.98 -5.16 7.12
C LEU A 69 -3.04 -5.61 6.01
N TYR A 70 -3.59 -6.30 5.02
CA TYR A 70 -2.90 -6.61 3.77
C TYR A 70 -3.89 -6.57 2.60
N MET A 71 -3.37 -6.39 1.39
CA MET A 71 -4.16 -6.33 0.17
C MET A 71 -4.00 -7.61 -0.65
N THR A 72 -5.11 -8.11 -1.17
CA THR A 72 -5.12 -9.34 -1.98
C THR A 72 -6.17 -9.30 -3.07
N TYR A 73 -5.92 -9.97 -4.19
CA TYR A 73 -6.91 -10.20 -5.26
C TYR A 73 -7.54 -11.60 -5.19
N ALA A 74 -7.07 -12.46 -4.29
CA ALA A 74 -7.55 -13.84 -4.16
C ALA A 74 -8.96 -13.97 -3.57
N VAL A 75 -9.41 -12.95 -2.83
CA VAL A 75 -10.71 -12.91 -2.18
C VAL A 75 -11.39 -11.56 -2.43
N GLN A 76 -12.65 -11.44 -2.03
CA GLN A 76 -13.42 -10.20 -2.14
C GLN A 76 -13.76 -9.62 -0.76
N GLY A 77 -14.13 -8.34 -0.75
CA GLY A 77 -14.62 -7.63 0.42
C GLY A 77 -13.52 -7.07 1.32
N TYR A 78 -13.92 -6.24 2.25
CA TYR A 78 -13.04 -5.51 3.17
C TYR A 78 -13.36 -5.91 4.61
N ASP A 79 -12.35 -6.13 5.42
CA ASP A 79 -12.48 -6.40 6.85
C ASP A 79 -12.46 -5.10 7.69
N VAL A 80 -12.32 -3.96 7.02
CA VAL A 80 -12.31 -2.64 7.62
C VAL A 80 -13.34 -1.73 6.96
N ASN A 81 -13.90 -0.80 7.74
CA ASN A 81 -14.78 0.24 7.22
C ASN A 81 -13.97 1.48 6.87
N TYR A 82 -14.24 2.06 5.70
CA TYR A 82 -13.66 3.32 5.25
C TYR A 82 -14.68 4.44 5.44
N TYR A 83 -14.31 5.46 6.21
CA TYR A 83 -15.19 6.60 6.48
C TYR A 83 -14.71 7.81 5.68
N LYS A 84 -15.54 8.27 4.76
CA LYS A 84 -15.22 9.35 3.80
C LYS A 84 -14.85 10.72 4.40
N ASN A 85 -14.86 10.94 5.66
CA ASN A 85 -14.59 12.25 6.27
C ASN A 85 -13.57 12.18 7.41
N GLU A 86 -12.87 11.07 7.54
CA GLU A 86 -11.81 10.97 8.54
C GLU A 86 -10.60 11.79 8.12
N LYS A 87 -10.10 12.60 9.04
CA LYS A 87 -8.83 13.29 8.85
C LYS A 87 -7.73 12.26 9.02
N SER A 88 -7.22 11.71 7.92
CA SER A 88 -6.13 10.74 7.94
C SER A 88 -4.93 11.22 7.15
N VAL A 89 -3.76 10.69 7.50
CA VAL A 89 -2.52 10.83 6.74
C VAL A 89 -1.87 9.47 6.58
N VAL A 90 -1.26 9.24 5.41
CA VAL A 90 -0.47 8.05 5.14
C VAL A 90 1.00 8.37 5.36
N VAL A 91 1.71 7.50 6.06
CA VAL A 91 3.17 7.54 6.24
C VAL A 91 3.76 6.35 5.51
N LEU A 92 4.69 6.59 4.60
CA LEU A 92 5.41 5.52 3.91
C LEU A 92 6.66 5.15 4.72
N GLY A 93 6.76 3.89 5.10
CA GLY A 93 7.92 3.35 5.80
C GLY A 93 9.13 3.13 4.90
N SER A 94 10.19 2.62 5.46
CA SER A 94 11.45 2.37 4.75
C SER A 94 11.48 1.06 3.96
N GLY A 95 10.49 0.21 4.15
CA GLY A 95 10.47 -1.11 3.53
C GLY A 95 11.48 -2.07 4.16
N ALA A 96 11.96 -3.04 3.39
CA ALA A 96 13.00 -3.95 3.83
C ALA A 96 14.37 -3.27 3.76
N TYR A 97 15.09 -3.29 4.88
CA TYR A 97 16.48 -2.86 4.95
C TYR A 97 17.35 -3.90 5.66
N ARG A 98 18.64 -3.77 5.50
CA ARG A 98 19.58 -4.71 6.08
C ARG A 98 19.66 -4.52 7.60
N ILE A 99 19.87 -5.58 8.34
CA ILE A 99 20.11 -5.52 9.78
C ILE A 99 21.26 -4.53 10.07
N GLY A 100 21.00 -3.60 10.99
CA GLY A 100 21.95 -2.57 11.39
C GLY A 100 22.07 -1.36 10.48
N SER A 101 21.21 -1.22 9.46
CA SER A 101 21.16 -0.03 8.61
C SER A 101 19.77 0.57 8.60
N SER A 102 19.70 1.91 8.49
CA SER A 102 18.45 2.64 8.26
C SER A 102 17.43 2.64 9.41
N VAL A 103 17.87 2.34 10.63
CA VAL A 103 17.02 2.42 11.84
C VAL A 103 16.52 3.84 12.08
N GLU A 104 17.28 4.83 11.64
CA GLU A 104 16.92 6.25 11.68
C GLU A 104 15.66 6.56 10.86
N PHE A 105 15.42 5.86 9.76
CA PHE A 105 14.20 6.05 8.95
C PHE A 105 12.97 5.50 9.67
N ASP A 106 13.10 4.39 10.38
CA ASP A 106 12.02 3.87 11.20
C ASP A 106 11.67 4.84 12.34
N TRP A 107 12.68 5.37 13.02
CA TRP A 107 12.51 6.41 14.04
C TRP A 107 11.81 7.67 13.49
N CYS A 108 12.18 8.12 12.30
CA CYS A 108 11.52 9.24 11.63
C CYS A 108 10.06 8.92 11.34
N SER A 109 9.75 7.70 10.87
CA SER A 109 8.40 7.24 10.60
C SER A 109 7.55 7.20 11.88
N VAL A 110 8.09 6.67 12.98
CA VAL A 110 7.44 6.66 14.31
C VAL A 110 7.09 8.07 14.76
N ASN A 111 8.04 9.02 14.66
CA ASN A 111 7.80 10.42 15.04
C ASN A 111 6.73 11.08 14.16
N ALA A 112 6.72 10.80 12.86
CA ALA A 112 5.70 11.31 11.94
C ALA A 112 4.30 10.79 12.32
N ILE A 113 4.16 9.48 12.58
CA ILE A 113 2.93 8.85 13.03
C ILE A 113 2.44 9.48 14.35
N GLN A 114 3.30 9.54 15.35
CA GLN A 114 2.94 10.10 16.65
C GLN A 114 2.54 11.58 16.58
N THR A 115 3.24 12.35 15.74
CA THR A 115 2.91 13.75 15.51
C THR A 115 1.55 13.92 14.84
N ALA A 116 1.26 13.09 13.82
CA ALA A 116 -0.04 13.08 13.16
C ALA A 116 -1.16 12.79 14.16
N ARG A 117 -1.00 11.78 15.02
CA ARG A 117 -1.98 11.44 16.07
C ARG A 117 -2.17 12.59 17.09
N LYS A 118 -1.08 13.23 17.54
CA LYS A 118 -1.15 14.42 18.43
C LYS A 118 -1.91 15.59 17.80
N LEU A 119 -1.86 15.73 16.48
CA LEU A 119 -2.60 16.75 15.74
C LEU A 119 -4.04 16.34 15.39
N GLY A 120 -4.51 15.20 15.89
CA GLY A 120 -5.87 14.69 15.69
C GLY A 120 -6.12 14.06 14.32
N TYR A 121 -5.07 13.64 13.62
CA TYR A 121 -5.19 12.83 12.41
C TYR A 121 -5.14 11.35 12.76
N LYS A 122 -5.89 10.55 12.02
CA LYS A 122 -5.67 9.09 11.97
C LYS A 122 -4.40 8.82 11.18
N SER A 123 -3.55 8.01 11.74
CA SER A 123 -2.28 7.62 11.14
C SER A 123 -2.41 6.27 10.42
N ILE A 124 -2.01 6.25 9.16
CA ILE A 124 -1.99 5.06 8.33
C ILE A 124 -0.55 4.82 7.92
N MET A 125 -0.03 3.64 8.22
CA MET A 125 1.33 3.26 7.85
C MET A 125 1.30 2.23 6.73
N ILE A 126 2.20 2.36 5.76
CA ILE A 126 2.48 1.31 4.77
C ILE A 126 3.93 0.89 4.96
N ASN A 127 4.15 -0.34 5.37
CA ASN A 127 5.48 -0.93 5.51
C ASN A 127 5.38 -2.46 5.48
N TYR A 128 6.41 -3.13 4.99
CA TYR A 128 6.44 -4.60 4.92
C TYR A 128 7.56 -5.23 5.77
N ASN A 129 8.25 -4.44 6.57
CA ASN A 129 9.22 -4.95 7.53
C ASN A 129 8.55 -5.16 8.89
N PRO A 130 8.31 -6.40 9.35
CA PRO A 130 7.62 -6.67 10.60
C PRO A 130 8.49 -6.47 11.84
N GLU A 131 9.80 -6.27 11.69
CA GLU A 131 10.76 -6.17 12.80
C GLU A 131 11.14 -4.72 13.14
N THR A 132 10.25 -3.76 12.89
CA THR A 132 10.50 -2.35 13.16
C THR A 132 9.47 -1.79 14.12
N VAL A 133 9.84 -0.76 14.88
CA VAL A 133 8.96 -0.11 15.85
C VAL A 133 7.75 0.55 15.17
N SER A 134 7.91 1.07 13.95
CA SER A 134 6.80 1.66 13.18
C SER A 134 5.71 0.67 12.81
N THR A 135 5.99 -0.62 12.85
CA THR A 135 5.04 -1.70 12.58
C THR A 135 4.50 -2.39 13.84
N ASP A 136 4.80 -1.87 15.02
CA ASP A 136 4.19 -2.35 16.25
C ASP A 136 2.68 -2.02 16.28
N TYR A 137 1.90 -2.90 16.91
CA TYR A 137 0.43 -2.88 16.86
C TYR A 137 -0.22 -1.61 17.42
N ASP A 138 0.45 -0.88 18.28
CA ASP A 138 -0.04 0.33 18.95
C ASP A 138 0.47 1.64 18.33
N MET A 139 1.37 1.56 17.36
CA MET A 139 2.02 2.72 16.77
C MET A 139 1.09 3.56 15.89
N CYS A 140 0.26 2.93 15.07
CA CYS A 140 -0.62 3.63 14.15
C CYS A 140 -2.07 3.10 14.21
N ASP A 141 -3.01 3.83 13.63
CA ASP A 141 -4.41 3.43 13.61
C ASP A 141 -4.68 2.31 12.61
N ARG A 142 -3.92 2.30 11.49
CA ARG A 142 -3.94 1.25 10.46
C ARG A 142 -2.55 1.01 9.92
N LEU A 143 -2.18 -0.26 9.80
CA LEU A 143 -0.92 -0.70 9.25
C LEU A 143 -1.16 -1.63 8.07
N TYR A 144 -0.78 -1.21 6.89
CA TYR A 144 -0.76 -2.05 5.71
C TYR A 144 0.61 -2.75 5.62
N PHE A 145 0.61 -4.04 5.91
CA PHE A 145 1.73 -4.91 5.60
C PHE A 145 1.71 -5.23 4.12
N ASP A 146 2.25 -4.33 3.33
CA ASP A 146 2.25 -4.44 1.87
C ASP A 146 3.52 -3.82 1.31
N GLU A 147 3.85 -4.18 0.08
CA GLU A 147 5.01 -3.63 -0.58
C GLU A 147 4.88 -2.12 -0.82
N LEU A 148 5.99 -1.42 -0.76
CA LEU A 148 6.07 0.00 -1.13
C LEU A 148 6.24 0.13 -2.64
N SER A 149 5.24 -0.33 -3.40
CA SER A 149 5.15 -0.13 -4.85
C SER A 149 4.16 0.98 -5.18
N PHE A 150 4.33 1.57 -6.37
CA PHE A 150 3.44 2.62 -6.85
C PHE A 150 1.98 2.15 -6.92
N GLU A 151 1.75 0.92 -7.37
CA GLU A 151 0.43 0.29 -7.42
C GLU A 151 -0.22 0.24 -6.03
N ARG A 152 0.48 -0.34 -5.04
CA ARG A 152 -0.06 -0.56 -3.70
C ARG A 152 -0.32 0.73 -2.95
N VAL A 153 0.63 1.67 -3.03
CA VAL A 153 0.46 2.99 -2.40
C VAL A 153 -0.75 3.73 -2.99
N LEU A 154 -0.93 3.72 -4.30
CA LEU A 154 -2.10 4.33 -4.93
C LEU A 154 -3.41 3.60 -4.57
N ASP A 155 -3.40 2.27 -4.43
CA ASP A 155 -4.59 1.52 -4.01
C ASP A 155 -4.99 1.88 -2.58
N VAL A 156 -4.03 2.02 -1.65
CA VAL A 156 -4.31 2.50 -0.29
C VAL A 156 -4.83 3.93 -0.31
N ILE A 157 -4.25 4.84 -1.11
CA ILE A 157 -4.71 6.22 -1.23
C ILE A 157 -6.16 6.27 -1.76
N ASP A 158 -6.50 5.46 -2.75
CA ASP A 158 -7.84 5.38 -3.31
C ASP A 158 -8.88 4.89 -2.28
N LEU A 159 -8.50 3.96 -1.40
CA LEU A 159 -9.37 3.40 -0.37
C LEU A 159 -9.52 4.34 0.84
N GLU A 160 -8.41 4.83 1.36
CA GLU A 160 -8.36 5.62 2.60
C GLU A 160 -8.69 7.09 2.39
N GLN A 161 -8.56 7.61 1.17
CA GLN A 161 -8.79 9.03 0.83
C GLN A 161 -8.08 9.98 1.82
N PRO A 162 -6.77 9.78 2.08
CA PRO A 162 -6.06 10.56 3.09
C PRO A 162 -5.93 12.02 2.68
N ARG A 163 -5.76 12.90 3.66
CA ARG A 163 -5.50 14.32 3.42
C ARG A 163 -4.12 14.59 2.84
N GLY A 164 -3.19 13.69 3.05
CA GLY A 164 -1.83 13.77 2.53
C GLY A 164 -1.04 12.50 2.76
N VAL A 165 0.11 12.43 2.10
CA VAL A 165 1.06 11.32 2.21
C VAL A 165 2.42 11.88 2.62
N ILE A 166 3.02 11.32 3.67
CA ILE A 166 4.36 11.67 4.13
C ILE A 166 5.34 10.66 3.53
N VAL A 167 6.18 11.11 2.61
CA VAL A 167 7.11 10.27 1.85
C VAL A 167 8.56 10.39 2.33
N SER A 168 8.92 11.51 2.96
CA SER A 168 10.32 11.86 3.25
C SER A 168 10.95 11.10 4.41
N VAL A 169 10.17 10.40 5.21
CA VAL A 169 10.65 9.74 6.44
C VAL A 169 11.12 8.31 6.22
N GLY A 170 10.69 7.66 5.15
CA GLY A 170 11.02 6.26 4.82
C GLY A 170 12.32 6.05 4.03
N GLY A 171 13.07 7.13 3.77
CA GLY A 171 14.32 7.05 3.01
C GLY A 171 14.14 7.00 1.49
N GLN A 172 15.02 6.27 0.80
CA GLN A 172 15.10 6.31 -0.67
C GLN A 172 13.89 5.68 -1.38
N ILE A 173 13.30 4.63 -0.82
CA ILE A 173 12.20 3.91 -1.49
C ILE A 173 10.96 4.80 -1.64
N PRO A 174 10.43 5.42 -0.58
CA PRO A 174 9.32 6.36 -0.72
C PRO A 174 9.63 7.57 -1.60
N ASN A 175 10.85 8.11 -1.50
CA ASN A 175 11.26 9.25 -2.33
C ASN A 175 11.27 8.91 -3.82
N ASN A 176 11.71 7.72 -4.20
CA ASN A 176 11.66 7.26 -5.59
C ASN A 176 10.24 7.12 -6.11
N LEU A 177 9.30 6.73 -5.25
CA LEU A 177 7.88 6.65 -5.62
C LEU A 177 7.28 8.04 -5.89
N GLU A 178 7.70 9.06 -5.15
CA GLU A 178 7.27 10.44 -5.38
C GLU A 178 7.83 11.00 -6.68
N ILE A 179 9.13 10.79 -6.97
CA ILE A 179 9.78 11.25 -8.19
C ILE A 179 9.10 10.66 -9.43
N GLY A 180 8.77 9.37 -9.42
CA GLY A 180 7.98 8.75 -10.49
C GLY A 180 6.62 9.42 -10.72
N ARG A 181 6.00 9.97 -9.68
CA ARG A 181 4.73 10.70 -9.77
C ARG A 181 4.88 12.10 -10.35
N ALA A 182 6.04 12.74 -10.19
CA ALA A 182 6.29 14.10 -10.70
C ALA A 182 6.47 14.16 -12.23
N HIS A 183 6.65 13.02 -12.88
CA HIS A 183 6.85 12.89 -14.33
C HIS A 183 5.61 12.36 -15.07
N VAL A 184 4.48 12.24 -14.39
CA VAL A 184 3.17 11.87 -14.94
C VAL A 184 2.26 13.09 -14.89
#